data_44f1ebb79e713ecc4d4b0fbbe40aed6d
#
_entry.id   44f1ebb79e713ecc4d4b0fbbe40aed6d
#
_cell.length_a   1.000
_cell.length_b   1.000
_cell.length_c   1.000
_cell.angle_alpha   90.00
_cell.angle_beta   90.00
_cell.angle_gamma   90.00
#
_symmetry.space_group_name_H-M   'P 1'
#
loop_
_entity.id
_entity.type
_entity.pdbx_description
1 polymer ?
#
loop_
_entity_poly.entity_id
_entity_poly.type
_entity_poly.pdbx_seq_one_letter_code
_entity_poly.pdbx_strand_id
1 'polypeptide(L)'
;MGSQGEQSAGAKLLGIKGDLVDYVMVIVGFGLCRAWIVSCLSASVASFGPRTDWVFLLAGAASASLTAMAMTRFVGSLPRMHERLTDVMTGLILGSAVCIPAAAWLDSSTLLLLGLIIGGAGAGLLQVIWGERFAAQNLFFSLACAPAAAIVTGIVLAMSSTDNQLTFVVIPILSLLLLVLECKRCKIEWKTGLPEGMVEDDVADSIISPDEHGVLRDRMRLGKDSAKLMLSIMVFSFLVRIFDAFPISGDDPFAMVGGSGAFSLVIVGAIFLAISFLLKDRMNVSFVYRLSVPIMIAGLIAMALLFEQRTYFSVLAVSVGYELFDILSWVLFGEIARRIGRNAAPYVFGIGVTFTFIGMAAGYVLSAVLTPLVNAGDVTIGTVALISVLCLAVVAFIVLPESAVASILSIKKPSKKSEAPKEEA
;
A
#
# COMPACT_ATOMS: atom_id res chain seq x y z
N MET A 1 5.41 -43.20 -5.53
CA MET A 1 4.86 -42.70 -4.25
C MET A 1 5.95 -42.01 -3.43
N GLY A 2 6.69 -41.06 -3.98
CA GLY A 2 7.86 -40.46 -3.31
C GLY A 2 7.94 -38.92 -3.37
N SER A 3 7.07 -38.24 -4.11
CA SER A 3 7.21 -36.79 -4.35
C SER A 3 6.31 -35.88 -3.51
N GLN A 4 5.31 -36.40 -2.83
CA GLN A 4 4.43 -35.61 -1.95
C GLN A 4 4.99 -35.36 -0.54
N GLY A 5 6.02 -36.10 -0.12
CA GLY A 5 6.60 -35.99 1.23
C GLY A 5 7.53 -34.81 1.42
N GLU A 6 8.29 -34.41 0.40
CA GLU A 6 9.29 -33.33 0.51
C GLU A 6 8.68 -31.92 0.40
N GLN A 7 7.60 -31.75 -0.40
CA GLN A 7 6.89 -30.47 -0.46
C GLN A 7 6.18 -30.12 0.86
N SER A 8 5.76 -31.15 1.64
CA SER A 8 5.15 -30.97 2.96
C SER A 8 6.12 -30.47 4.03
N ALA A 9 7.42 -30.74 3.91
CA ALA A 9 8.40 -30.38 4.94
C ALA A 9 8.73 -28.88 4.92
N GLY A 10 8.91 -28.29 3.73
CA GLY A 10 9.17 -26.87 3.58
C GLY A 10 7.98 -25.98 4.00
N ALA A 11 6.75 -26.40 3.69
CA ALA A 11 5.53 -25.70 4.08
C ALA A 11 5.25 -25.81 5.59
N LYS A 12 5.57 -26.96 6.21
CA LYS A 12 5.50 -27.14 7.67
C LYS A 12 6.50 -26.28 8.43
N LEU A 13 7.70 -26.05 7.87
CA LEU A 13 8.74 -25.22 8.48
C LEU A 13 8.31 -23.75 8.64
N LEU A 14 7.43 -23.28 7.76
CA LEU A 14 6.93 -21.89 7.73
C LEU A 14 5.56 -21.72 8.40
N GLY A 15 4.89 -22.78 8.83
CA GLY A 15 3.53 -22.73 9.39
C GLY A 15 2.48 -22.27 8.37
N ILE A 16 2.76 -22.43 7.06
CA ILE A 16 1.99 -21.91 5.96
C ILE A 16 0.89 -22.91 5.60
N LYS A 17 -0.36 -22.60 5.88
CA LYS A 17 -1.55 -23.38 5.47
C LYS A 17 -2.07 -22.94 4.09
N GLY A 18 -1.23 -22.69 3.13
CA GLY A 18 -1.62 -22.30 1.76
C GLY A 18 -0.76 -23.00 0.73
N ASP A 19 -1.24 -23.10 -0.48
CA ASP A 19 -0.43 -23.58 -1.60
C ASP A 19 0.60 -22.49 -1.96
N LEU A 20 1.86 -22.85 -2.20
CA LEU A 20 2.93 -21.92 -2.58
C LEU A 20 2.55 -21.02 -3.76
N VAL A 21 1.73 -21.56 -4.67
CA VAL A 21 1.27 -20.85 -5.86
C VAL A 21 0.37 -19.67 -5.49
N ASP A 22 -0.49 -19.80 -4.46
CA ASP A 22 -1.38 -18.71 -4.00
C ASP A 22 -0.55 -17.54 -3.44
N TYR A 23 0.52 -17.88 -2.72
CA TYR A 23 1.46 -16.87 -2.20
C TYR A 23 2.16 -16.12 -3.35
N VAL A 24 2.65 -16.84 -4.35
CA VAL A 24 3.31 -16.24 -5.52
C VAL A 24 2.34 -15.34 -6.29
N MET A 25 1.09 -15.76 -6.47
CA MET A 25 0.07 -14.95 -7.17
C MET A 25 -0.19 -13.62 -6.45
N VAL A 26 -0.33 -13.65 -5.12
CA VAL A 26 -0.52 -12.43 -4.32
C VAL A 26 0.71 -11.53 -4.37
N ILE A 27 1.91 -12.08 -4.18
CA ILE A 27 3.17 -11.33 -4.22
C ILE A 27 3.36 -10.65 -5.58
N VAL A 28 3.24 -11.40 -6.66
CA VAL A 28 3.48 -10.87 -8.01
C VAL A 28 2.34 -9.92 -8.41
N GLY A 29 1.08 -10.28 -8.16
CA GLY A 29 -0.07 -9.48 -8.55
C GLY A 29 -0.11 -8.12 -7.83
N PHE A 30 0.13 -8.12 -6.53
CA PHE A 30 0.21 -6.87 -5.76
C PHE A 30 1.48 -6.08 -6.10
N GLY A 31 2.62 -6.75 -6.30
CA GLY A 31 3.85 -6.09 -6.75
C GLY A 31 3.69 -5.38 -8.10
N LEU A 32 2.99 -5.99 -9.05
CA LEU A 32 2.63 -5.37 -10.34
C LEU A 32 1.68 -4.19 -10.16
N CYS A 33 0.68 -4.29 -9.26
CA CYS A 33 -0.21 -3.17 -8.95
C CYS A 33 0.60 -1.95 -8.47
N ARG A 34 1.52 -2.15 -7.53
CA ARG A 34 2.40 -1.09 -7.03
C ARG A 34 3.32 -0.54 -8.11
N ALA A 35 3.92 -1.41 -8.94
CA ALA A 35 4.79 -1.01 -10.04
C ALA A 35 4.04 -0.12 -11.05
N TRP A 36 2.80 -0.45 -11.38
CA TRP A 36 1.95 0.37 -12.24
C TRP A 36 1.72 1.77 -11.64
N ILE A 37 1.37 1.86 -10.35
CA ILE A 37 1.16 3.15 -9.67
C ILE A 37 2.43 4.00 -9.72
N VAL A 38 3.58 3.42 -9.36
CA VAL A 38 4.86 4.13 -9.39
C VAL A 38 5.23 4.57 -10.81
N SER A 39 4.96 3.72 -11.81
CA SER A 39 5.18 4.08 -13.23
C SER A 39 4.32 5.27 -13.67
N CYS A 40 3.05 5.32 -13.24
CA CYS A 40 2.18 6.46 -13.51
C CYS A 40 2.63 7.77 -12.83
N LEU A 41 3.40 7.66 -11.74
CA LEU A 41 3.98 8.78 -10.99
C LEU A 41 5.40 9.12 -11.44
N SER A 42 5.96 8.40 -12.42
CA SER A 42 7.32 8.61 -12.89
C SER A 42 7.43 9.74 -13.90
N ALA A 43 8.64 10.26 -14.06
CA ALA A 43 8.94 11.41 -14.92
C ALA A 43 8.60 11.21 -16.40
N SER A 44 8.41 9.96 -16.87
CA SER A 44 8.01 9.65 -18.25
C SER A 44 6.63 10.18 -18.63
N VAL A 45 5.73 10.29 -17.66
CA VAL A 45 4.41 10.91 -17.85
C VAL A 45 4.53 12.45 -17.79
N ALA A 46 5.50 12.96 -17.04
CA ALA A 46 5.75 14.39 -16.88
C ALA A 46 6.31 15.10 -18.15
N SER A 47 6.78 14.34 -19.14
CA SER A 47 7.26 14.92 -20.43
C SER A 47 6.16 15.61 -21.23
N PHE A 48 4.89 15.37 -20.92
CA PHE A 48 3.73 15.93 -21.62
C PHE A 48 3.19 17.25 -21.06
N GLY A 49 3.80 17.85 -20.04
CA GLY A 49 3.33 19.11 -19.49
C GLY A 49 3.57 19.32 -18.01
N PRO A 50 2.90 20.28 -17.38
CA PRO A 50 3.05 20.49 -15.94
C PRO A 50 2.65 19.23 -15.18
N ARG A 51 3.39 18.92 -14.11
CA ARG A 51 3.21 17.72 -13.30
C ARG A 51 1.74 17.50 -12.92
N THR A 52 1.16 16.45 -13.47
CA THR A 52 -0.25 16.06 -13.25
C THR A 52 -0.39 14.87 -12.30
N ASP A 53 0.71 14.45 -11.68
CA ASP A 53 0.80 13.28 -10.78
C ASP A 53 -0.20 13.36 -9.62
N TRP A 54 -0.41 14.57 -9.09
CA TRP A 54 -1.39 14.79 -8.02
C TRP A 54 -2.83 14.49 -8.45
N VAL A 55 -3.17 14.62 -9.75
CA VAL A 55 -4.50 14.30 -10.28
C VAL A 55 -4.76 12.79 -10.21
N PHE A 56 -3.79 11.97 -10.62
CA PHE A 56 -3.84 10.51 -10.47
C PHE A 56 -4.06 10.11 -9.00
N LEU A 57 -3.29 10.69 -8.09
CA LEU A 57 -3.38 10.39 -6.66
C LEU A 57 -4.72 10.82 -6.06
N LEU A 58 -5.23 12.00 -6.39
CA LEU A 58 -6.54 12.45 -5.90
C LEU A 58 -7.68 11.61 -6.45
N ALA A 59 -7.62 11.18 -7.72
CA ALA A 59 -8.62 10.27 -8.28
C ALA A 59 -8.60 8.91 -7.57
N GLY A 60 -7.42 8.38 -7.26
CA GLY A 60 -7.25 7.16 -6.48
C GLY A 60 -7.73 7.31 -5.03
N ALA A 61 -7.40 8.42 -4.37
CA ALA A 61 -7.92 8.72 -3.04
C ALA A 61 -9.45 8.82 -3.01
N ALA A 62 -10.04 9.48 -4.01
CA ALA A 62 -11.49 9.61 -4.13
C ALA A 62 -12.17 8.24 -4.30
N SER A 63 -11.66 7.39 -5.18
CA SER A 63 -12.22 6.04 -5.41
C SER A 63 -12.09 5.14 -4.17
N ALA A 64 -10.94 5.16 -3.49
CA ALA A 64 -10.70 4.39 -2.28
C ALA A 64 -11.59 4.89 -1.11
N SER A 65 -11.74 6.22 -0.94
CA SER A 65 -12.60 6.80 0.10
C SER A 65 -14.08 6.52 -0.15
N LEU A 66 -14.53 6.60 -1.41
CA LEU A 66 -15.91 6.24 -1.79
C LEU A 66 -16.18 4.77 -1.50
N THR A 67 -15.22 3.88 -1.76
CA THR A 67 -15.31 2.46 -1.40
C THR A 67 -15.47 2.28 0.10
N ALA A 68 -14.60 2.93 0.91
CA ALA A 68 -14.70 2.86 2.36
C ALA A 68 -16.06 3.37 2.88
N MET A 69 -16.56 4.50 2.35
CA MET A 69 -17.88 5.05 2.73
C MET A 69 -19.03 4.13 2.30
N ALA A 70 -18.96 3.58 1.10
CA ALA A 70 -19.99 2.68 0.60
C ALA A 70 -20.07 1.41 1.46
N MET A 71 -18.92 0.83 1.86
CA MET A 71 -18.86 -0.33 2.74
C MET A 71 -19.48 -0.07 4.11
N THR A 72 -19.35 1.14 4.67
CA THR A 72 -19.98 1.48 5.95
C THR A 72 -21.49 1.73 5.83
N ARG A 73 -21.96 2.19 4.67
CA ARG A 73 -23.36 2.57 4.47
C ARG A 73 -24.24 1.40 4.00
N PHE A 74 -23.67 0.48 3.24
CA PHE A 74 -24.40 -0.62 2.60
C PHE A 74 -23.97 -2.00 3.11
N VAL A 75 -23.76 -2.14 4.41
CA VAL A 75 -23.31 -3.39 5.05
C VAL A 75 -24.20 -4.58 4.69
N GLY A 76 -25.52 -4.39 4.51
CA GLY A 76 -26.47 -5.45 4.17
C GLY A 76 -26.45 -5.89 2.69
N SER A 77 -25.74 -5.17 1.79
CA SER A 77 -25.68 -5.49 0.35
C SER A 77 -24.25 -5.62 -0.15
N LEU A 78 -23.33 -6.04 0.73
CA LEU A 78 -21.89 -6.15 0.44
C LEU A 78 -21.56 -6.95 -0.83
N PRO A 79 -22.17 -8.13 -1.12
CA PRO A 79 -21.82 -8.89 -2.32
C PRO A 79 -22.14 -8.15 -3.62
N ARG A 80 -23.35 -7.58 -3.74
CA ARG A 80 -23.75 -6.80 -4.93
C ARG A 80 -22.89 -5.57 -5.12
N MET A 81 -22.47 -4.94 -4.03
CA MET A 81 -21.62 -3.77 -4.08
C MET A 81 -20.19 -4.16 -4.50
N HIS A 82 -19.66 -5.27 -3.98
CA HIS A 82 -18.36 -5.79 -4.38
C HIS A 82 -18.34 -6.14 -5.87
N GLU A 83 -19.39 -6.75 -6.40
CA GLU A 83 -19.54 -7.03 -7.83
C GLU A 83 -19.45 -5.75 -8.66
N ARG A 84 -20.24 -4.71 -8.31
CA ARG A 84 -20.18 -3.42 -9.01
C ARG A 84 -18.82 -2.75 -8.94
N LEU A 85 -18.18 -2.76 -7.77
CA LEU A 85 -16.83 -2.20 -7.61
C LEU A 85 -15.81 -2.91 -8.47
N THR A 86 -15.91 -4.22 -8.60
CA THR A 86 -15.02 -5.05 -9.42
C THR A 86 -15.21 -4.78 -10.90
N ASP A 87 -16.46 -4.65 -11.37
CA ASP A 87 -16.77 -4.30 -12.76
C ASP A 87 -16.28 -2.87 -13.09
N VAL A 88 -16.54 -1.90 -12.21
CA VAL A 88 -16.06 -0.52 -12.37
C VAL A 88 -14.53 -0.47 -12.38
N MET A 89 -13.86 -1.14 -11.44
CA MET A 89 -12.40 -1.24 -11.39
C MET A 89 -11.83 -1.78 -12.70
N THR A 90 -12.40 -2.88 -13.21
CA THR A 90 -11.98 -3.48 -14.48
C THR A 90 -12.11 -2.51 -15.63
N GLY A 91 -13.26 -1.84 -15.75
CA GLY A 91 -13.49 -0.83 -16.77
C GLY A 91 -12.50 0.35 -16.69
N LEU A 92 -12.21 0.83 -15.48
CA LEU A 92 -11.26 1.91 -15.25
C LEU A 92 -9.82 1.51 -15.63
N ILE A 93 -9.39 0.29 -15.25
CA ILE A 93 -8.05 -0.24 -15.60
C ILE A 93 -7.91 -0.37 -17.12
N LEU A 94 -8.89 -0.98 -17.79
CA LEU A 94 -8.86 -1.15 -19.25
C LEU A 94 -8.93 0.21 -19.96
N GLY A 95 -9.78 1.12 -19.48
CA GLY A 95 -9.86 2.48 -20.01
C GLY A 95 -8.53 3.24 -19.90
N SER A 96 -7.88 3.17 -18.75
CA SER A 96 -6.56 3.77 -18.53
C SER A 96 -5.48 3.15 -19.42
N ALA A 97 -5.48 1.82 -19.56
CA ALA A 97 -4.54 1.09 -20.42
C ALA A 97 -4.67 1.46 -21.91
N VAL A 98 -5.81 2.00 -22.33
CA VAL A 98 -6.01 2.54 -23.69
C VAL A 98 -5.69 4.02 -23.74
N CYS A 99 -6.20 4.83 -22.79
CA CYS A 99 -6.09 6.29 -22.83
C CYS A 99 -4.65 6.80 -22.70
N ILE A 100 -3.84 6.20 -21.80
CA ILE A 100 -2.46 6.68 -21.57
C ILE A 100 -1.58 6.49 -22.81
N PRO A 101 -1.47 5.29 -23.42
CA PRO A 101 -0.71 5.12 -24.66
C PRO A 101 -1.27 5.90 -25.84
N ALA A 102 -2.60 5.98 -25.97
CA ALA A 102 -3.23 6.78 -27.01
C ALA A 102 -2.92 8.27 -26.88
N ALA A 103 -2.83 8.79 -25.65
CA ALA A 103 -2.43 10.17 -25.38
C ALA A 103 -1.00 10.44 -25.86
N ALA A 104 -0.09 9.52 -25.61
CA ALA A 104 1.29 9.62 -26.09
C ALA A 104 1.38 9.56 -27.62
N TRP A 105 0.58 8.68 -28.24
CA TRP A 105 0.57 8.55 -29.70
C TRP A 105 -0.06 9.75 -30.40
N LEU A 106 -1.09 10.38 -29.79
CA LEU A 106 -1.80 11.53 -30.35
C LEU A 106 -1.24 12.89 -29.86
N ASP A 107 -0.20 12.88 -29.03
CA ASP A 107 0.37 14.06 -28.35
C ASP A 107 -0.71 14.93 -27.67
N SER A 108 -1.66 14.27 -26.98
CA SER A 108 -2.84 14.91 -26.40
C SER A 108 -2.77 14.97 -24.87
N SER A 109 -2.50 16.16 -24.33
CA SER A 109 -2.49 16.39 -22.88
C SER A 109 -3.85 16.15 -22.22
N THR A 110 -4.94 16.46 -22.93
CA THR A 110 -6.31 16.22 -22.42
C THR A 110 -6.60 14.73 -22.27
N LEU A 111 -6.19 13.91 -23.26
CA LEU A 111 -6.38 12.47 -23.20
C LEU A 111 -5.49 11.83 -22.13
N LEU A 112 -4.28 12.37 -21.94
CA LEU A 112 -3.40 11.95 -20.83
C LEU A 112 -4.05 12.24 -19.48
N LEU A 113 -4.56 13.45 -19.27
CA LEU A 113 -5.24 13.83 -18.04
C LEU A 113 -6.43 12.91 -17.74
N LEU A 114 -7.24 12.61 -18.77
CA LEU A 114 -8.35 11.65 -18.65
C LEU A 114 -7.85 10.26 -18.27
N GLY A 115 -6.80 9.78 -18.94
CA GLY A 115 -6.15 8.49 -18.64
C GLY A 115 -5.61 8.41 -17.21
N LEU A 116 -5.03 9.50 -16.69
CA LEU A 116 -4.55 9.59 -15.32
C LEU A 116 -5.69 9.61 -14.29
N ILE A 117 -6.80 10.30 -14.55
CA ILE A 117 -7.98 10.27 -13.67
C ILE A 117 -8.57 8.87 -13.62
N ILE A 118 -8.80 8.26 -14.76
CA ILE A 118 -9.35 6.90 -14.88
C ILE A 118 -8.39 5.89 -14.24
N GLY A 119 -7.09 6.00 -14.54
CA GLY A 119 -6.06 5.13 -14.00
C GLY A 119 -5.90 5.27 -12.48
N GLY A 120 -5.89 6.48 -11.97
CA GLY A 120 -5.84 6.73 -10.53
C GLY A 120 -7.02 6.11 -9.79
N ALA A 121 -8.24 6.33 -10.31
CA ALA A 121 -9.44 5.72 -9.74
C ALA A 121 -9.38 4.18 -9.77
N GLY A 122 -8.94 3.59 -10.89
CA GLY A 122 -8.73 2.15 -11.02
C GLY A 122 -7.66 1.61 -10.07
N ALA A 123 -6.56 2.34 -9.89
CA ALA A 123 -5.46 1.99 -9.00
C ALA A 123 -5.89 1.98 -7.53
N GLY A 124 -6.68 2.98 -7.10
CA GLY A 124 -7.23 3.03 -5.75
C GLY A 124 -8.10 1.81 -5.44
N LEU A 125 -9.00 1.44 -6.36
CA LEU A 125 -9.86 0.26 -6.22
C LEU A 125 -9.04 -1.05 -6.23
N LEU A 126 -8.09 -1.18 -7.15
CA LEU A 126 -7.25 -2.38 -7.25
C LEU A 126 -6.42 -2.61 -5.99
N GLN A 127 -5.87 -1.53 -5.40
CA GLN A 127 -5.17 -1.63 -4.11
C GLN A 127 -6.09 -2.10 -2.98
N VAL A 128 -7.32 -1.60 -2.92
CA VAL A 128 -8.29 -2.02 -1.90
C VAL A 128 -8.59 -3.52 -2.03
N ILE A 129 -8.83 -4.01 -3.24
CA ILE A 129 -9.13 -5.43 -3.48
C ILE A 129 -7.91 -6.32 -3.17
N TRP A 130 -6.70 -5.92 -3.55
CA TRP A 130 -5.49 -6.64 -3.09
C TRP A 130 -5.36 -6.63 -1.57
N GLY A 131 -5.73 -5.52 -0.91
CA GLY A 131 -5.78 -5.41 0.55
C GLY A 131 -6.70 -6.43 1.20
N GLU A 132 -7.85 -6.73 0.60
CA GLU A 132 -8.74 -7.80 1.06
C GLU A 132 -8.05 -9.17 1.06
N ARG A 133 -7.22 -9.46 0.04
CA ARG A 133 -6.45 -10.71 -0.03
C ARG A 133 -5.40 -10.77 1.08
N PHE A 134 -4.76 -9.65 1.41
CA PHE A 134 -3.87 -9.57 2.57
C PHE A 134 -4.60 -9.79 3.90
N ALA A 135 -5.77 -9.20 4.09
CA ALA A 135 -6.55 -9.37 5.30
C ALA A 135 -7.11 -10.80 5.47
N ALA A 136 -7.38 -11.49 4.36
CA ALA A 136 -7.86 -12.87 4.39
C ALA A 136 -6.79 -13.87 4.87
N GLN A 137 -5.53 -13.50 4.83
CA GLN A 137 -4.39 -14.34 5.22
C GLN A 137 -3.97 -14.08 6.69
N ASN A 138 -3.08 -14.91 7.23
CA ASN A 138 -2.55 -14.71 8.57
C ASN A 138 -1.48 -13.60 8.62
N LEU A 139 -1.14 -13.14 9.83
CA LEU A 139 -0.14 -12.08 10.04
C LEU A 139 1.23 -12.45 9.46
N PHE A 140 1.65 -13.72 9.64
CA PHE A 140 2.94 -14.19 9.14
C PHE A 140 3.02 -14.14 7.61
N PHE A 141 1.92 -14.46 6.94
CA PHE A 141 1.81 -14.29 5.49
C PHE A 141 1.99 -12.82 5.07
N SER A 142 1.29 -11.90 5.73
CA SER A 142 1.39 -10.47 5.41
C SER A 142 2.82 -9.94 5.60
N LEU A 143 3.51 -10.42 6.65
CA LEU A 143 4.91 -10.07 6.94
C LEU A 143 5.91 -10.60 5.90
N ALA A 144 5.59 -11.67 5.19
CA ALA A 144 6.43 -12.20 4.11
C ALA A 144 6.04 -11.63 2.75
N CYS A 145 4.73 -11.52 2.46
CA CYS A 145 4.24 -11.13 1.15
C CYS A 145 4.40 -9.64 0.84
N ALA A 146 4.19 -8.75 1.82
CA ALA A 146 4.30 -7.31 1.58
C ALA A 146 5.74 -6.91 1.16
N PRO A 147 6.81 -7.33 1.86
CA PRO A 147 8.17 -7.03 1.42
C PRO A 147 8.56 -7.78 0.14
N ALA A 148 8.10 -9.01 -0.07
CA ALA A 148 8.34 -9.73 -1.33
C ALA A 148 7.68 -9.02 -2.53
N ALA A 149 6.48 -8.48 -2.35
CA ALA A 149 5.82 -7.66 -3.37
C ALA A 149 6.60 -6.36 -3.66
N ALA A 150 7.22 -5.73 -2.65
CA ALA A 150 8.09 -4.58 -2.86
C ALA A 150 9.32 -4.93 -3.71
N ILE A 151 9.94 -6.10 -3.51
CA ILE A 151 11.02 -6.60 -4.37
C ILE A 151 10.53 -6.76 -5.81
N VAL A 152 9.37 -7.40 -6.02
CA VAL A 152 8.78 -7.55 -7.35
C VAL A 152 8.54 -6.18 -7.98
N THR A 153 7.98 -5.23 -7.23
CA THR A 153 7.79 -3.85 -7.69
C THR A 153 9.10 -3.24 -8.19
N GLY A 154 10.17 -3.31 -7.38
CA GLY A 154 11.47 -2.77 -7.72
C GLY A 154 12.09 -3.43 -8.96
N ILE A 155 12.00 -4.77 -9.09
CA ILE A 155 12.46 -5.50 -10.27
C ILE A 155 11.68 -5.09 -11.52
N VAL A 156 10.36 -5.00 -11.44
CA VAL A 156 9.51 -4.59 -12.58
C VAL A 156 9.86 -3.16 -13.02
N LEU A 157 10.03 -2.24 -12.07
CA LEU A 157 10.45 -0.87 -12.38
C LEU A 157 11.84 -0.81 -13.03
N ALA A 158 12.78 -1.61 -12.54
CA ALA A 158 14.13 -1.71 -13.12
C ALA A 158 14.13 -2.26 -14.56
N MET A 159 13.18 -3.16 -14.86
CA MET A 159 13.01 -3.72 -16.22
C MET A 159 12.19 -2.83 -17.14
N SER A 160 11.40 -1.92 -16.58
CA SER A 160 10.55 -1.00 -17.34
C SER A 160 11.38 0.18 -17.80
N SER A 161 11.70 0.24 -19.10
CA SER A 161 12.26 1.47 -19.65
C SER A 161 11.22 2.59 -19.59
N THR A 162 11.63 3.78 -19.21
CA THR A 162 10.75 4.96 -19.07
C THR A 162 10.01 5.33 -20.36
N ASP A 163 10.53 4.88 -21.51
CA ASP A 163 9.95 5.17 -22.83
C ASP A 163 9.01 4.08 -23.36
N ASN A 164 8.84 2.99 -22.60
CA ASN A 164 8.05 1.86 -23.07
C ASN A 164 6.57 2.02 -22.70
N GLN A 165 5.76 2.52 -23.64
CA GLN A 165 4.31 2.67 -23.51
C GLN A 165 3.58 1.35 -23.15
N LEU A 166 4.14 0.19 -23.52
CA LEU A 166 3.57 -1.11 -23.19
C LEU A 166 3.52 -1.38 -21.68
N THR A 167 4.39 -0.74 -20.90
CA THR A 167 4.38 -0.83 -19.44
C THR A 167 3.03 -0.42 -18.85
N PHE A 168 2.41 0.65 -19.37
CA PHE A 168 1.12 1.16 -18.91
C PHE A 168 -0.06 0.27 -19.30
N VAL A 169 0.11 -0.64 -20.26
CA VAL A 169 -0.90 -1.61 -20.69
C VAL A 169 -0.71 -2.94 -19.97
N VAL A 170 0.50 -3.49 -20.07
CA VAL A 170 0.77 -4.88 -19.65
C VAL A 170 0.72 -5.04 -18.14
N ILE A 171 1.33 -4.13 -17.38
CA ILE A 171 1.45 -4.27 -15.93
C ILE A 171 0.08 -4.30 -15.24
N PRO A 172 -0.85 -3.34 -15.45
CA PRO A 172 -2.14 -3.35 -14.76
C PRO A 172 -3.04 -4.50 -15.21
N ILE A 173 -3.01 -4.88 -16.49
CA ILE A 173 -3.77 -6.03 -17.02
C ILE A 173 -3.26 -7.33 -16.40
N LEU A 174 -1.95 -7.51 -16.29
CA LEU A 174 -1.35 -8.70 -15.69
C LEU A 174 -1.66 -8.78 -14.18
N SER A 175 -1.62 -7.66 -13.46
CA SER A 175 -2.05 -7.61 -12.05
C SER A 175 -3.52 -8.02 -11.88
N LEU A 176 -4.40 -7.51 -12.74
CA LEU A 176 -5.82 -7.87 -12.75
C LEU A 176 -6.03 -9.37 -13.09
N LEU A 177 -5.31 -9.89 -14.08
CA LEU A 177 -5.37 -11.30 -14.45
C LEU A 177 -4.95 -12.21 -13.30
N LEU A 178 -3.86 -11.86 -12.59
CA LEU A 178 -3.41 -12.63 -11.44
C LEU A 178 -4.42 -12.60 -10.29
N LEU A 179 -5.10 -11.47 -10.07
CA LEU A 179 -6.18 -11.36 -9.10
C LEU A 179 -7.34 -12.31 -9.44
N VAL A 180 -7.76 -12.35 -10.71
CA VAL A 180 -8.83 -13.26 -11.17
C VAL A 180 -8.41 -14.73 -11.03
N LEU A 181 -7.16 -15.05 -11.37
CA LEU A 181 -6.64 -16.42 -11.25
C LEU A 181 -6.53 -16.87 -9.80
N GLU A 182 -6.09 -15.98 -8.89
CA GLU A 182 -6.05 -16.24 -7.45
C GLU A 182 -7.45 -16.52 -6.90
N CYS A 183 -8.43 -15.68 -7.23
CA CYS A 183 -9.81 -15.88 -6.83
C CYS A 183 -10.37 -17.25 -7.29
N LYS A 184 -10.18 -17.61 -8.58
CA LYS A 184 -10.61 -18.90 -9.10
C LYS A 184 -9.95 -20.08 -8.38
N ARG A 185 -8.65 -19.95 -8.08
CA ARG A 185 -7.90 -21.00 -7.39
C ARG A 185 -8.35 -21.17 -5.96
N CYS A 186 -8.63 -20.08 -5.26
CA CYS A 186 -9.16 -20.08 -3.89
C CYS A 186 -10.65 -20.43 -3.82
N LYS A 187 -11.29 -20.77 -4.95
CA LYS A 187 -12.75 -20.99 -5.06
C LYS A 187 -13.55 -19.82 -4.50
N ILE A 188 -13.11 -18.63 -4.79
CA ILE A 188 -13.79 -17.40 -4.43
C ILE A 188 -14.35 -16.82 -5.73
N GLU A 189 -15.62 -16.52 -5.75
CA GLU A 189 -16.22 -15.80 -6.87
C GLU A 189 -15.63 -14.38 -6.88
N TRP A 190 -14.83 -14.09 -7.92
CA TRP A 190 -14.04 -12.86 -7.97
C TRP A 190 -14.88 -11.58 -7.98
N LYS A 191 -16.14 -11.67 -8.43
CA LYS A 191 -17.08 -10.55 -8.45
C LYS A 191 -17.69 -10.25 -7.09
N THR A 192 -18.12 -11.27 -6.36
CA THR A 192 -18.80 -11.12 -5.07
C THR A 192 -17.86 -11.22 -3.87
N GLY A 193 -16.65 -11.77 -4.07
CA GLY A 193 -15.69 -12.04 -2.99
C GLY A 193 -16.10 -13.20 -2.07
N LEU A 194 -17.18 -13.93 -2.41
CA LEU A 194 -17.73 -15.04 -1.64
C LEU A 194 -17.19 -16.39 -2.12
N PRO A 195 -17.19 -17.45 -1.26
CA PRO A 195 -16.90 -18.80 -1.69
C PRO A 195 -17.86 -19.27 -2.81
N GLU A 196 -17.33 -19.99 -3.82
CA GLU A 196 -18.13 -20.55 -4.88
C GLU A 196 -19.24 -21.46 -4.32
N GLY A 197 -20.50 -21.23 -4.75
CA GLY A 197 -21.66 -22.00 -4.34
C GLY A 197 -22.40 -21.49 -3.11
N MET A 198 -21.94 -20.40 -2.46
CA MET A 198 -22.78 -19.70 -1.50
C MET A 198 -23.81 -18.84 -2.24
N VAL A 199 -25.09 -19.10 -1.99
CA VAL A 199 -26.17 -18.26 -2.50
C VAL A 199 -26.23 -16.99 -1.67
N GLU A 200 -26.56 -15.87 -2.29
CA GLU A 200 -26.62 -14.54 -1.65
C GLU A 200 -27.58 -14.51 -0.45
N ASP A 201 -28.67 -15.30 -0.51
CA ASP A 201 -29.65 -15.42 0.55
C ASP A 201 -29.09 -16.17 1.79
N ASP A 202 -28.25 -17.19 1.60
CA ASP A 202 -27.57 -17.90 2.69
C ASP A 202 -26.57 -16.99 3.44
N VAL A 203 -26.01 -16.02 2.71
CA VAL A 203 -25.09 -15.03 3.27
C VAL A 203 -25.83 -13.95 4.04
N ALA A 204 -26.98 -13.50 3.53
CA ALA A 204 -27.81 -12.52 4.22
C ALA A 204 -28.33 -13.07 5.56
N ASP A 205 -28.74 -14.34 5.60
CA ASP A 205 -29.23 -14.99 6.82
C ASP A 205 -28.11 -15.44 7.78
N SER A 206 -26.92 -15.79 7.25
CA SER A 206 -25.80 -16.28 8.07
C SER A 206 -24.86 -15.19 8.58
N ILE A 207 -24.84 -14.02 7.93
CA ILE A 207 -23.83 -13.00 8.23
C ILE A 207 -24.37 -11.92 9.16
N ILE A 208 -25.68 -11.61 9.20
CA ILE A 208 -26.10 -10.42 9.94
C ILE A 208 -27.55 -10.55 10.44
N SER A 209 -27.72 -10.94 11.70
CA SER A 209 -28.93 -10.56 12.43
C SER A 209 -29.06 -9.03 12.49
N PRO A 210 -30.26 -8.44 12.54
CA PRO A 210 -30.46 -6.98 12.64
C PRO A 210 -29.66 -6.34 13.78
N ASP A 211 -29.42 -7.06 14.87
CA ASP A 211 -28.59 -6.62 16.01
C ASP A 211 -27.10 -6.58 15.67
N GLU A 212 -26.60 -7.41 14.75
CA GLU A 212 -25.20 -7.41 14.34
C GLU A 212 -24.82 -6.26 13.40
N HIS A 213 -25.77 -5.67 12.66
CA HIS A 213 -25.52 -4.47 11.84
C HIS A 213 -25.04 -3.29 12.70
N GLY A 214 -25.65 -3.09 13.87
CA GLY A 214 -25.21 -2.07 14.82
C GLY A 214 -23.83 -2.36 15.38
N VAL A 215 -23.59 -3.62 15.76
CA VAL A 215 -22.31 -4.08 16.31
C VAL A 215 -21.17 -3.98 15.27
N LEU A 216 -21.43 -4.35 14.02
CA LEU A 216 -20.41 -4.24 12.96
C LEU A 216 -20.08 -2.77 12.62
N ARG A 217 -21.11 -1.91 12.59
CA ARG A 217 -20.92 -0.46 12.40
C ARG A 217 -20.12 0.17 13.53
N ASP A 218 -20.36 -0.22 14.78
CA ASP A 218 -19.60 0.24 15.93
C ASP A 218 -18.16 -0.33 15.93
N ARG A 219 -17.96 -1.57 15.48
CA ARG A 219 -16.64 -2.17 15.30
C ARG A 219 -15.84 -1.52 14.17
N MET A 220 -16.51 -1.01 13.11
CA MET A 220 -15.86 -0.26 12.02
C MET A 220 -15.38 1.13 12.45
N ARG A 221 -15.75 1.62 13.65
CA ARG A 221 -15.13 2.83 14.20
C ARG A 221 -13.66 2.54 14.48
N LEU A 222 -12.79 3.13 13.67
CA LEU A 222 -11.34 3.06 13.86
C LEU A 222 -10.99 3.54 15.28
N GLY A 223 -10.35 2.68 16.06
CA GLY A 223 -9.82 3.06 17.36
C GLY A 223 -8.81 4.22 17.24
N LYS A 224 -8.56 4.92 18.34
CA LYS A 224 -7.63 6.06 18.36
C LYS A 224 -6.26 5.72 17.76
N ASP A 225 -5.72 4.53 18.01
CA ASP A 225 -4.40 4.13 17.51
C ASP A 225 -4.41 3.87 16.00
N SER A 226 -5.52 3.34 15.47
CA SER A 226 -5.68 3.20 14.01
C SER A 226 -5.80 4.56 13.30
N ALA A 227 -6.49 5.53 13.90
CA ALA A 227 -6.57 6.89 13.36
C ALA A 227 -5.19 7.59 13.38
N LYS A 228 -4.40 7.38 14.43
CA LYS A 228 -3.01 7.86 14.50
C LYS A 228 -2.13 7.24 13.41
N LEU A 229 -2.29 5.93 13.14
CA LEU A 229 -1.59 5.25 12.06
C LEU A 229 -1.93 5.90 10.71
N MET A 230 -3.22 6.12 10.42
CA MET A 230 -3.65 6.76 9.16
C MET A 230 -3.06 8.17 8.99
N LEU A 231 -3.08 8.98 10.05
CA LEU A 231 -2.46 10.31 10.04
C LEU A 231 -0.94 10.23 9.82
N SER A 232 -0.28 9.27 10.46
CA SER A 232 1.17 9.08 10.30
C SER A 232 1.53 8.70 8.86
N ILE A 233 0.78 7.77 8.24
CA ILE A 233 0.97 7.40 6.84
C ILE A 233 0.82 8.62 5.92
N MET A 234 -0.19 9.44 6.15
CA MET A 234 -0.38 10.67 5.38
C MET A 234 0.85 11.58 5.47
N VAL A 235 1.39 11.78 6.68
CA VAL A 235 2.56 12.65 6.88
C VAL A 235 3.83 12.04 6.28
N PHE A 236 4.08 10.73 6.45
CA PHE A 236 5.23 10.08 5.83
C PHE A 236 5.16 10.17 4.31
N SER A 237 4.00 9.90 3.71
CA SER A 237 3.77 10.01 2.27
C SER A 237 3.93 11.44 1.76
N PHE A 238 3.48 12.42 2.53
CA PHE A 238 3.68 13.84 2.25
C PHE A 238 5.17 14.21 2.25
N LEU A 239 5.91 13.81 3.29
CA LEU A 239 7.31 14.18 3.43
C LEU A 239 8.22 13.57 2.36
N VAL A 240 7.93 12.35 1.89
CA VAL A 240 8.73 11.76 0.82
C VAL A 240 8.54 12.49 -0.51
N ARG A 241 7.33 13.00 -0.76
CA ARG A 241 6.97 13.64 -2.04
C ARG A 241 7.26 15.14 -2.12
N ILE A 242 7.47 15.80 -0.97
CA ILE A 242 7.79 17.24 -0.96
C ILE A 242 9.09 17.57 -1.70
N PHE A 243 10.01 16.61 -1.80
CA PHE A 243 11.29 16.80 -2.46
C PHE A 243 11.31 16.42 -3.96
N ASP A 244 10.25 15.85 -4.50
CA ASP A 244 10.28 15.28 -5.86
C ASP A 244 10.41 16.32 -6.98
N ALA A 245 10.02 17.58 -6.74
CA ALA A 245 10.20 18.66 -7.72
C ALA A 245 11.60 19.27 -7.70
N PHE A 246 12.38 19.06 -6.64
CA PHE A 246 13.71 19.66 -6.56
C PHE A 246 14.72 18.88 -7.42
N PRO A 247 15.64 19.58 -8.10
CA PRO A 247 16.66 18.91 -8.90
C PRO A 247 17.57 18.05 -8.02
N ILE A 248 17.97 16.90 -8.54
CA ILE A 248 18.96 16.04 -7.92
C ILE A 248 20.31 16.43 -8.45
N SER A 249 21.29 16.62 -7.55
CA SER A 249 22.67 16.96 -7.91
C SER A 249 23.52 15.72 -8.09
N GLY A 250 24.27 15.68 -9.17
CA GLY A 250 25.18 14.58 -9.53
C GLY A 250 24.50 13.51 -10.41
N ASP A 251 25.33 12.59 -10.89
CA ASP A 251 24.89 11.46 -11.70
C ASP A 251 24.17 10.43 -10.84
N ASP A 252 23.11 9.80 -11.38
CA ASP A 252 22.40 8.72 -10.69
C ASP A 252 23.22 7.42 -10.71
N PRO A 253 23.83 7.01 -9.59
CA PRO A 253 24.63 5.78 -9.53
C PRO A 253 23.78 4.53 -9.71
N PHE A 254 22.46 4.64 -9.63
CA PHE A 254 21.50 3.54 -9.74
C PHE A 254 20.71 3.56 -11.05
N ALA A 255 21.06 4.44 -12.00
CA ALA A 255 20.35 4.56 -13.29
C ALA A 255 20.26 3.21 -14.03
N MET A 256 21.29 2.38 -13.96
CA MET A 256 21.32 1.04 -14.58
C MET A 256 20.33 0.04 -13.97
N VAL A 257 19.87 0.27 -12.73
CA VAL A 257 18.94 -0.61 -12.02
C VAL A 257 17.57 0.05 -11.79
N GLY A 258 17.16 0.93 -12.70
CA GLY A 258 15.85 1.58 -12.65
C GLY A 258 15.79 2.81 -11.74
N GLY A 259 16.94 3.36 -11.38
CA GLY A 259 17.05 4.53 -10.51
C GLY A 259 16.92 4.22 -9.01
N SER A 260 17.12 5.26 -8.20
CA SER A 260 17.13 5.16 -6.74
C SER A 260 15.81 4.61 -6.15
N GLY A 261 14.67 4.90 -6.78
CA GLY A 261 13.36 4.43 -6.32
C GLY A 261 13.17 2.92 -6.49
N ALA A 262 13.53 2.35 -7.65
CA ALA A 262 13.47 0.90 -7.87
C ALA A 262 14.45 0.17 -6.93
N PHE A 263 15.64 0.72 -6.77
CA PHE A 263 16.69 0.14 -5.92
C PHE A 263 16.30 0.17 -4.43
N SER A 264 15.67 1.25 -3.94
CA SER A 264 15.18 1.34 -2.56
C SER A 264 14.16 0.24 -2.23
N LEU A 265 13.23 -0.03 -3.14
CA LEU A 265 12.21 -1.08 -2.97
C LEU A 265 12.83 -2.48 -2.85
N VAL A 266 13.85 -2.79 -3.66
CA VAL A 266 14.55 -4.08 -3.58
C VAL A 266 15.31 -4.20 -2.26
N ILE A 267 16.06 -3.16 -1.86
CA ILE A 267 16.80 -3.15 -0.58
C ILE A 267 15.85 -3.34 0.59
N VAL A 268 14.80 -2.53 0.65
CA VAL A 268 13.84 -2.56 1.76
C VAL A 268 13.14 -3.90 1.86
N GLY A 269 12.68 -4.43 0.72
CA GLY A 269 12.06 -5.75 0.67
C GLY A 269 13.01 -6.85 1.16
N ALA A 270 14.28 -6.82 0.74
CA ALA A 270 15.30 -7.78 1.17
C ALA A 270 15.60 -7.67 2.68
N ILE A 271 15.80 -6.45 3.19
CA ILE A 271 16.04 -6.20 4.62
C ILE A 271 14.84 -6.69 5.45
N PHE A 272 13.63 -6.33 5.06
CA PHE A 272 12.43 -6.71 5.79
C PHE A 272 12.23 -8.23 5.79
N LEU A 273 12.43 -8.90 4.64
CA LEU A 273 12.39 -10.37 4.56
C LEU A 273 13.46 -11.00 5.43
N ALA A 274 14.71 -10.52 5.39
CA ALA A 274 15.78 -11.03 6.22
C ALA A 274 15.43 -10.91 7.71
N ILE A 275 14.92 -9.77 8.15
CA ILE A 275 14.44 -9.55 9.52
C ILE A 275 13.30 -10.53 9.84
N SER A 276 12.33 -10.72 8.95
CA SER A 276 11.18 -11.61 9.13
C SER A 276 11.62 -13.08 9.32
N PHE A 277 12.61 -13.53 8.55
CA PHE A 277 13.11 -14.91 8.65
C PHE A 277 14.05 -15.13 9.84
N LEU A 278 14.95 -14.18 10.13
CA LEU A 278 15.92 -14.29 11.21
C LEU A 278 15.28 -14.21 12.60
N LEU A 279 14.23 -13.41 12.73
CA LEU A 279 13.55 -13.17 14.01
C LEU A 279 12.23 -13.92 14.16
N LYS A 280 12.00 -14.97 13.37
CA LYS A 280 10.75 -15.74 13.21
C LYS A 280 9.89 -15.86 14.49
N ASP A 281 10.48 -16.25 15.61
CA ASP A 281 9.79 -16.47 16.87
C ASP A 281 9.84 -15.26 17.83
N ARG A 282 10.65 -14.26 17.52
CA ARG A 282 10.88 -13.06 18.33
C ARG A 282 10.58 -11.77 17.58
N MET A 283 9.92 -11.88 16.42
CA MET A 283 9.69 -10.73 15.55
C MET A 283 8.79 -9.71 16.25
N ASN A 284 9.44 -8.71 16.79
CA ASN A 284 8.75 -7.49 17.21
C ASN A 284 8.63 -6.58 15.99
N VAL A 285 7.47 -6.58 15.34
CA VAL A 285 7.18 -5.74 14.17
C VAL A 285 7.45 -4.26 14.46
N SER A 286 7.36 -3.86 15.73
CA SER A 286 7.78 -2.53 16.20
C SER A 286 9.25 -2.22 15.92
N PHE A 287 10.12 -3.23 15.74
CA PHE A 287 11.52 -3.02 15.38
C PHE A 287 11.66 -2.39 13.99
N VAL A 288 10.84 -2.79 13.03
CA VAL A 288 10.84 -2.20 11.68
C VAL A 288 10.46 -0.73 11.75
N TYR A 289 9.47 -0.38 12.58
CA TYR A 289 9.10 1.01 12.82
C TYR A 289 10.26 1.82 13.43
N ARG A 290 10.94 1.26 14.42
CA ARG A 290 12.13 1.88 15.01
C ARG A 290 13.25 2.12 14.01
N LEU A 291 13.35 1.31 12.98
CA LEU A 291 14.39 1.44 11.95
C LEU A 291 14.00 2.47 10.87
N SER A 292 12.72 2.53 10.48
CA SER A 292 12.24 3.40 9.40
C SER A 292 12.46 4.90 9.70
N VAL A 293 12.10 5.33 10.91
CA VAL A 293 12.16 6.74 11.32
C VAL A 293 13.60 7.29 11.33
N PRO A 294 14.58 6.67 12.01
CA PRO A 294 15.97 7.16 12.00
C PRO A 294 16.61 7.17 10.60
N ILE A 295 16.31 6.19 9.76
CA ILE A 295 16.86 6.16 8.39
C ILE A 295 16.32 7.34 7.59
N MET A 296 15.02 7.62 7.66
CA MET A 296 14.43 8.76 6.96
C MET A 296 14.97 10.10 7.51
N ILE A 297 15.10 10.24 8.84
CA ILE A 297 15.71 11.41 9.48
C ILE A 297 17.16 11.58 9.03
N ALA A 298 17.95 10.52 8.99
CA ALA A 298 19.35 10.58 8.55
C ALA A 298 19.45 11.07 7.09
N GLY A 299 18.59 10.62 6.19
CA GLY A 299 18.52 11.09 4.81
C GLY A 299 18.19 12.58 4.71
N LEU A 300 17.21 13.05 5.49
CA LEU A 300 16.82 14.46 5.54
C LEU A 300 17.93 15.35 6.15
N ILE A 301 18.58 14.89 7.21
CA ILE A 301 19.73 15.60 7.81
C ILE A 301 20.91 15.63 6.83
N ALA A 302 21.21 14.54 6.14
CA ALA A 302 22.26 14.51 5.13
C ALA A 302 21.97 15.52 4.01
N MET A 303 20.73 15.63 3.57
CA MET A 303 20.29 16.63 2.59
C MET A 303 20.49 18.06 3.09
N ALA A 304 20.20 18.34 4.38
CA ALA A 304 20.28 19.66 4.96
C ALA A 304 21.74 20.12 5.27
N LEU A 305 22.54 19.23 5.87
CA LEU A 305 23.81 19.62 6.49
C LEU A 305 25.03 19.25 5.68
N LEU A 306 25.00 18.15 4.93
CA LEU A 306 26.20 17.67 4.21
C LEU A 306 26.33 18.26 2.82
N PHE A 307 25.19 18.49 2.16
CA PHE A 307 25.21 18.81 0.74
C PHE A 307 24.53 20.13 0.40
N GLU A 308 23.66 20.64 1.26
CA GLU A 308 22.72 21.74 0.93
C GLU A 308 21.98 21.50 -0.41
N GLN A 309 21.97 20.24 -0.85
CA GLN A 309 21.48 19.76 -2.13
C GLN A 309 20.79 18.42 -1.99
N ARG A 310 19.91 18.12 -2.93
CA ARG A 310 19.29 16.81 -3.05
C ARG A 310 20.26 15.89 -3.80
N THR A 311 20.89 14.95 -3.09
CA THR A 311 21.75 13.92 -3.68
C THR A 311 21.04 12.59 -3.77
N TYR A 312 21.45 11.70 -4.69
CA TYR A 312 20.86 10.36 -4.81
C TYR A 312 20.97 9.55 -3.53
N PHE A 313 22.03 9.68 -2.75
CA PHE A 313 22.18 8.99 -1.46
C PHE A 313 21.20 9.51 -0.41
N SER A 314 20.96 10.81 -0.33
CA SER A 314 19.98 11.37 0.60
C SER A 314 18.55 10.97 0.19
N VAL A 315 18.25 11.00 -1.11
CA VAL A 315 16.96 10.52 -1.66
C VAL A 315 16.78 9.04 -1.37
N LEU A 316 17.80 8.20 -1.61
CA LEU A 316 17.74 6.77 -1.32
C LEU A 316 17.46 6.51 0.16
N ALA A 317 18.13 7.20 1.09
CA ALA A 317 17.90 7.02 2.52
C ALA A 317 16.48 7.43 2.93
N VAL A 318 15.95 8.56 2.43
CA VAL A 318 14.58 9.00 2.67
C VAL A 318 13.59 7.97 2.12
N SER A 319 13.81 7.49 0.89
CA SER A 319 12.95 6.48 0.24
C SER A 319 12.98 5.15 0.99
N VAL A 320 14.15 4.68 1.42
CA VAL A 320 14.27 3.44 2.21
C VAL A 320 13.50 3.55 3.53
N GLY A 321 13.62 4.67 4.24
CA GLY A 321 12.87 4.91 5.48
C GLY A 321 11.36 4.92 5.23
N TYR A 322 10.91 5.58 4.18
CA TYR A 322 9.50 5.62 3.80
C TYR A 322 8.96 4.24 3.41
N GLU A 323 9.65 3.51 2.54
CA GLU A 323 9.21 2.19 2.06
C GLU A 323 9.15 1.15 3.19
N LEU A 324 10.08 1.21 4.16
CA LEU A 324 9.98 0.37 5.38
C LEU A 324 8.68 0.65 6.14
N PHE A 325 8.32 1.92 6.28
CA PHE A 325 7.09 2.31 6.95
C PHE A 325 5.85 1.96 6.14
N ASP A 326 5.88 2.13 4.81
CA ASP A 326 4.77 1.78 3.93
C ASP A 326 4.47 0.26 3.96
N ILE A 327 5.49 -0.60 3.84
CA ILE A 327 5.34 -2.06 3.96
C ILE A 327 4.76 -2.43 5.33
N LEU A 328 5.27 -1.83 6.40
CA LEU A 328 4.75 -2.03 7.75
C LEU A 328 3.27 -1.64 7.83
N SER A 329 2.90 -0.53 7.22
CA SER A 329 1.52 -0.02 7.22
C SER A 329 0.56 -1.00 6.56
N TRP A 330 0.95 -1.63 5.45
CA TRP A 330 0.16 -2.68 4.80
C TRP A 330 -0.07 -3.88 5.72
N VAL A 331 0.95 -4.30 6.46
CA VAL A 331 0.82 -5.38 7.47
C VAL A 331 -0.15 -4.97 8.59
N LEU A 332 -0.02 -3.74 9.09
CA LEU A 332 -0.89 -3.20 10.15
C LEU A 332 -2.34 -3.06 9.68
N PHE A 333 -2.59 -2.64 8.44
CA PHE A 333 -3.94 -2.61 7.86
C PHE A 333 -4.57 -4.00 7.83
N GLY A 334 -3.81 -5.01 7.39
CA GLY A 334 -4.26 -6.39 7.40
C GLY A 334 -4.63 -6.86 8.81
N GLU A 335 -3.85 -6.50 9.83
CA GLU A 335 -4.13 -6.86 11.21
C GLU A 335 -5.34 -6.12 11.78
N ILE A 336 -5.49 -4.82 11.50
CA ILE A 336 -6.67 -4.05 11.88
C ILE A 336 -7.93 -4.64 11.25
N ALA A 337 -7.89 -4.95 9.96
CA ALA A 337 -9.01 -5.56 9.24
C ALA A 337 -9.41 -6.91 9.83
N ARG A 338 -8.43 -7.79 10.15
CA ARG A 338 -8.69 -9.08 10.79
C ARG A 338 -9.37 -8.93 12.16
N ARG A 339 -9.00 -7.92 12.94
CA ARG A 339 -9.60 -7.68 14.27
C ARG A 339 -11.01 -7.16 14.22
N ILE A 340 -11.32 -6.31 13.26
CA ILE A 340 -12.67 -5.78 13.06
C ILE A 340 -13.55 -6.89 12.50
N GLY A 341 -13.05 -7.68 11.56
CA GLY A 341 -13.72 -8.76 10.88
C GLY A 341 -13.40 -8.75 9.38
N ARG A 342 -13.46 -9.90 8.73
CA ARG A 342 -13.08 -10.07 7.32
C ARG A 342 -13.74 -9.07 6.38
N ASN A 343 -15.02 -8.75 6.63
CA ASN A 343 -15.80 -7.82 5.82
C ASN A 343 -15.38 -6.34 5.98
N ALA A 344 -14.51 -6.03 6.95
CA ALA A 344 -14.00 -4.68 7.16
C ALA A 344 -12.73 -4.36 6.34
N ALA A 345 -12.16 -5.34 5.65
CA ALA A 345 -10.93 -5.15 4.88
C ALA A 345 -11.05 -4.02 3.85
N PRO A 346 -12.08 -3.95 2.98
CA PRO A 346 -12.23 -2.87 2.02
C PRO A 346 -12.33 -1.48 2.69
N TYR A 347 -12.95 -1.42 3.87
CA TYR A 347 -13.02 -0.18 4.64
C TYR A 347 -11.65 0.26 5.16
N VAL A 348 -10.91 -0.63 5.79
CA VAL A 348 -9.60 -0.33 6.38
C VAL A 348 -8.59 0.04 5.30
N PHE A 349 -8.49 -0.77 4.25
CA PHE A 349 -7.58 -0.50 3.13
C PHE A 349 -8.04 0.71 2.32
N GLY A 350 -9.34 0.91 2.14
CA GLY A 350 -9.87 2.11 1.47
C GLY A 350 -9.46 3.39 2.18
N ILE A 351 -9.56 3.44 3.51
CA ILE A 351 -9.08 4.58 4.30
C ILE A 351 -7.56 4.69 4.22
N GLY A 352 -6.82 3.59 4.40
CA GLY A 352 -5.37 3.58 4.35
C GLY A 352 -4.83 4.13 3.02
N VAL A 353 -5.31 3.62 1.90
CA VAL A 353 -4.95 4.09 0.54
C VAL A 353 -5.33 5.56 0.36
N THR A 354 -6.49 5.98 0.86
CA THR A 354 -6.92 7.39 0.80
C THR A 354 -5.92 8.30 1.49
N PHE A 355 -5.52 8.01 2.73
CA PHE A 355 -4.57 8.83 3.47
C PHE A 355 -3.17 8.82 2.83
N THR A 356 -2.70 7.68 2.32
CA THR A 356 -1.45 7.58 1.56
C THR A 356 -1.48 8.49 0.33
N PHE A 357 -2.51 8.39 -0.49
CA PHE A 357 -2.61 9.15 -1.73
C PHE A 357 -2.84 10.65 -1.50
N ILE A 358 -3.62 11.04 -0.50
CA ILE A 358 -3.77 12.46 -0.11
C ILE A 358 -2.43 13.01 0.37
N GLY A 359 -1.70 12.27 1.19
CA GLY A 359 -0.36 12.67 1.64
C GLY A 359 0.59 12.89 0.47
N MET A 360 0.68 11.92 -0.45
CA MET A 360 1.50 12.05 -1.66
C MET A 360 1.07 13.25 -2.52
N ALA A 361 -0.22 13.42 -2.79
CA ALA A 361 -0.74 14.53 -3.60
C ALA A 361 -0.40 15.89 -2.96
N ALA A 362 -0.60 16.03 -1.67
CA ALA A 362 -0.26 17.25 -0.93
C ALA A 362 1.25 17.54 -0.98
N GLY A 363 2.10 16.50 -0.88
CA GLY A 363 3.55 16.63 -1.03
C GLY A 363 3.95 17.14 -2.42
N TYR A 364 3.39 16.58 -3.49
CA TYR A 364 3.62 17.06 -4.85
C TYR A 364 3.17 18.51 -5.07
N VAL A 365 1.97 18.87 -4.58
CA VAL A 365 1.46 20.24 -4.70
C VAL A 365 2.39 21.21 -3.96
N LEU A 366 2.78 20.90 -2.73
CA LEU A 366 3.70 21.75 -1.98
C LEU A 366 5.09 21.82 -2.64
N SER A 367 5.60 20.70 -3.16
CA SER A 367 6.84 20.65 -3.93
C SER A 367 6.81 21.62 -5.12
N ALA A 368 5.72 21.63 -5.88
CA ALA A 368 5.54 22.55 -7.01
C ALA A 368 5.50 24.03 -6.59
N VAL A 369 4.93 24.34 -5.42
CA VAL A 369 4.89 25.69 -4.86
C VAL A 369 6.27 26.12 -4.35
N LEU A 370 7.01 25.21 -3.72
CA LEU A 370 8.34 25.53 -3.17
C LEU A 370 9.44 25.65 -4.23
N THR A 371 9.31 24.96 -5.35
CA THR A 371 10.34 24.96 -6.41
C THR A 371 10.73 26.37 -6.90
N PRO A 372 9.80 27.27 -7.24
CA PRO A 372 10.16 28.63 -7.65
C PRO A 372 10.83 29.43 -6.51
N LEU A 373 10.44 29.22 -5.24
CA LEU A 373 11.07 29.88 -4.09
C LEU A 373 12.49 29.38 -3.84
N VAL A 374 12.72 28.08 -4.03
CA VAL A 374 14.06 27.50 -3.95
C VAL A 374 14.95 28.00 -5.09
N ASN A 375 14.42 28.07 -6.32
CA ASN A 375 15.16 28.57 -7.46
C ASN A 375 15.48 30.07 -7.35
N ALA A 376 14.63 30.86 -6.69
CA ALA A 376 14.87 32.26 -6.39
C ALA A 376 15.87 32.49 -5.24
N GLY A 377 16.17 31.44 -4.46
CA GLY A 377 17.02 31.51 -3.28
C GLY A 377 16.32 32.03 -2.00
N ASP A 378 15.01 32.23 -2.05
CA ASP A 378 14.21 32.68 -0.91
C ASP A 378 14.11 31.57 0.18
N VAL A 379 14.14 30.31 -0.23
CA VAL A 379 14.07 29.13 0.65
C VAL A 379 15.17 28.15 0.23
N THR A 380 15.88 27.58 1.18
CA THR A 380 16.89 26.54 0.89
C THR A 380 16.28 25.14 1.03
N ILE A 381 16.77 24.17 0.25
CA ILE A 381 16.41 22.76 0.38
C ILE A 381 16.69 22.27 1.81
N GLY A 382 17.80 22.73 2.41
CA GLY A 382 18.17 22.42 3.79
C GLY A 382 17.12 22.88 4.80
N THR A 383 16.54 24.08 4.63
CA THR A 383 15.44 24.57 5.51
C THR A 383 14.21 23.66 5.42
N VAL A 384 13.82 23.28 4.20
CA VAL A 384 12.68 22.36 3.98
C VAL A 384 12.97 21.00 4.62
N ALA A 385 14.18 20.48 4.48
CA ALA A 385 14.58 19.21 5.07
C ALA A 385 14.57 19.24 6.60
N LEU A 386 15.07 20.31 7.25
CA LEU A 386 15.05 20.45 8.70
C LEU A 386 13.61 20.57 9.27
N ILE A 387 12.73 21.31 8.60
CA ILE A 387 11.31 21.36 8.96
C ILE A 387 10.69 19.97 8.82
N SER A 388 11.04 19.23 7.78
CA SER A 388 10.58 17.85 7.56
C SER A 388 11.05 16.90 8.67
N VAL A 389 12.30 17.05 9.15
CA VAL A 389 12.81 16.30 10.31
C VAL A 389 11.97 16.59 11.56
N LEU A 390 11.65 17.86 11.83
CA LEU A 390 10.83 18.24 12.98
C LEU A 390 9.42 17.62 12.87
N CYS A 391 8.78 17.73 11.71
CA CYS A 391 7.48 17.11 11.46
C CYS A 391 7.52 15.60 11.67
N LEU A 392 8.54 14.92 11.14
CA LEU A 392 8.71 13.48 11.28
C LEU A 392 8.93 13.08 12.74
N ALA A 393 9.74 13.83 13.50
CA ALA A 393 9.96 13.59 14.90
C ALA A 393 8.64 13.74 15.71
N VAL A 394 7.86 14.79 15.46
CA VAL A 394 6.55 14.97 16.11
C VAL A 394 5.63 13.78 15.83
N VAL A 395 5.55 13.33 14.58
CA VAL A 395 4.72 12.17 14.20
C VAL A 395 5.21 10.90 14.87
N ALA A 396 6.51 10.63 14.84
CA ALA A 396 7.08 9.41 15.39
C ALA A 396 6.95 9.31 16.92
N PHE A 397 7.14 10.40 17.64
CA PHE A 397 7.16 10.37 19.11
C PHE A 397 5.81 10.72 19.76
N ILE A 398 4.99 11.54 19.11
CA ILE A 398 3.74 12.06 19.71
C ILE A 398 2.51 11.39 19.09
N VAL A 399 2.45 11.31 17.76
CA VAL A 399 1.25 10.82 17.07
C VAL A 399 1.20 9.30 17.09
N LEU A 400 2.26 8.63 16.65
CA LEU A 400 2.34 7.16 16.56
C LEU A 400 3.54 6.64 17.38
N PRO A 401 3.50 6.68 18.71
CA PRO A 401 4.54 6.08 19.53
C PRO A 401 4.55 4.56 19.33
N GLU A 402 5.69 3.94 19.56
CA GLU A 402 5.86 2.50 19.42
C GLU A 402 4.83 1.66 20.18
N SER A 403 4.40 2.15 21.34
CA SER A 403 3.34 1.52 22.13
C SER A 403 2.01 1.42 21.36
N ALA A 404 1.68 2.38 20.50
CA ALA A 404 0.50 2.33 19.65
C ALA A 404 0.65 1.27 18.56
N VAL A 405 1.82 1.15 17.92
CA VAL A 405 2.10 0.07 16.96
C VAL A 405 2.02 -1.29 17.65
N ALA A 406 2.62 -1.42 18.82
CA ALA A 406 2.57 -2.65 19.62
C ALA A 406 1.13 -3.00 20.04
N SER A 407 0.29 -2.01 20.37
CA SER A 407 -1.13 -2.24 20.72
C SER A 407 -1.93 -2.78 19.54
N ILE A 408 -1.67 -2.29 18.33
CA ILE A 408 -2.29 -2.81 17.09
C ILE A 408 -1.87 -4.28 16.85
N LEU A 409 -0.66 -4.67 17.21
CA LEU A 409 -0.13 -6.02 16.98
C LEU A 409 -0.38 -6.97 18.14
N SER A 410 -0.61 -6.46 19.37
CA SER A 410 -0.79 -7.30 20.54
C SER A 410 -2.06 -8.14 20.42
N ILE A 411 -1.89 -9.45 20.30
CA ILE A 411 -2.99 -10.41 20.42
C ILE A 411 -3.52 -10.31 21.86
N LYS A 412 -4.69 -9.69 22.07
CA LYS A 412 -5.42 -9.91 23.31
C LYS A 412 -5.72 -11.41 23.39
N LYS A 413 -4.96 -12.17 24.21
CA LYS A 413 -5.40 -13.50 24.61
C LYS A 413 -6.85 -13.34 25.12
N PRO A 414 -7.80 -14.15 24.60
CA PRO A 414 -9.15 -14.14 25.15
C PRO A 414 -9.03 -14.29 26.65
N SER A 415 -9.55 -13.34 27.42
CA SER A 415 -9.58 -13.46 28.87
C SER A 415 -10.28 -14.78 29.16
N LYS A 416 -9.59 -15.74 29.82
CA LYS A 416 -10.28 -16.88 30.39
C LYS A 416 -11.42 -16.29 31.21
N LYS A 417 -12.67 -16.46 30.74
CA LYS A 417 -13.83 -16.23 31.58
C LYS A 417 -13.53 -16.97 32.87
N SER A 418 -13.43 -16.22 33.96
CA SER A 418 -13.39 -16.76 35.30
C SER A 418 -14.46 -17.84 35.38
N GLU A 419 -14.06 -19.11 35.43
CA GLU A 419 -14.95 -20.18 35.83
C GLU A 419 -15.45 -19.75 37.19
N ALA A 420 -16.77 -19.41 37.26
CA ALA A 420 -17.45 -19.19 38.50
C ALA A 420 -17.26 -20.45 39.36
N PRO A 421 -16.94 -20.31 40.66
CA PRO A 421 -16.82 -21.44 41.53
C PRO A 421 -18.16 -22.22 41.48
N LYS A 422 -18.09 -23.50 41.13
CA LYS A 422 -19.21 -24.40 41.35
C LYS A 422 -19.47 -24.39 42.86
N GLU A 423 -20.56 -23.77 43.29
CA GLU A 423 -21.12 -24.03 44.61
C GLU A 423 -21.43 -25.52 44.72
N GLU A 424 -20.67 -26.22 45.51
CA GLU A 424 -21.03 -27.54 46.02
C GLU A 424 -22.21 -27.36 47.00
N ALA A 425 -23.37 -27.89 46.63
CA ALA A 425 -24.49 -28.15 47.50
C ALA A 425 -24.73 -29.67 47.60
#